data_e32cd5ca4051b60fc2538c7e8cb66a04
#
_entry.id   e32cd5ca4051b60fc2538c7e8cb66a04
#
_cell.length_a   1.000
_cell.length_b   1.000
_cell.length_c   1.000
_cell.angle_alpha   90.00
_cell.angle_beta   90.00
_cell.angle_gamma   90.00
#
_symmetry.space_group_name_H-M   'P 1'
#
loop_
_entity.id
_entity.type
_entity.pdbx_description
1 polymer ?
#
loop_
_entity_poly.entity_id
_entity_poly.type
_entity_poly.pdbx_seq_one_letter_code
_entity_poly.pdbx_strand_id
1 'polypeptide(L)'
;MHFETVIGLEVHVEVKTDSKMFSPSPAHFGAEPNSNTNVIDLAYPGVLPVVNKRAVDWAMRAAMALNMEIATESKFDRKNYFYPDNPKAYQISQFDQPIGENGYIDIEVDGETKRIGITRLHMEEDAGKSTHKGEYSLVDLNRQGTPLIEIVSEPDIRSPKEAYAYLEKLRSIIQYTGVSDVKMEEGSLRCDANISLRPYGQEKFGTKAELKNLNSFNYVRKGLEYEEKRQEEELLNGGEIGQETRRFDESTGKTILMRVKEGSDDYRYFPEPDIVPLYIDDAWKERVRQTIPELPDERKAKYVNELGLPAYDAHVLTLTKEMSDFFESTIEHGADVKLTSNWLMGGVNEYLNKNQVELLDTKLTPENLAGMIKLIEDGTMSSKIAKKVFPELAAKGGNAKQIMEDNGLVQISDEATLLKFVNEALDNNEQSVEDYKNGKGKAMGFLVGQIMKASKGQANPQLVNQLLKQELDKR
;
A
#
# COMPACT_ATOMS: atom_id res chain seq x y z
N MET A 1 -12.11 -34.81 10.01
CA MET A 1 -12.55 -34.31 8.70
C MET A 1 -11.72 -33.07 8.44
N HIS A 2 -11.11 -32.92 7.25
CA HIS A 2 -10.33 -31.72 6.93
C HIS A 2 -11.14 -30.86 5.98
N PHE A 3 -11.16 -29.56 6.25
CA PHE A 3 -11.86 -28.59 5.44
C PHE A 3 -10.90 -27.72 4.63
N GLU A 4 -11.32 -27.33 3.46
CA GLU A 4 -10.69 -26.30 2.63
C GLU A 4 -11.42 -24.99 2.80
N THR A 5 -10.70 -23.94 3.11
CA THR A 5 -11.21 -22.57 3.17
C THR A 5 -11.34 -22.00 1.77
N VAL A 6 -12.46 -21.35 1.47
CA VAL A 6 -12.73 -20.65 0.21
C VAL A 6 -13.13 -19.22 0.52
N ILE A 7 -12.37 -18.27 -0.01
CA ILE A 7 -12.55 -16.83 0.22
C ILE A 7 -12.72 -16.11 -1.12
N GLY A 8 -13.68 -15.21 -1.18
CA GLY A 8 -13.85 -14.21 -2.24
C GLY A 8 -13.89 -12.82 -1.62
N LEU A 9 -13.31 -11.84 -2.30
CA LEU A 9 -13.26 -10.45 -1.85
C LEU A 9 -13.98 -9.53 -2.85
N GLU A 10 -14.72 -8.59 -2.30
CA GLU A 10 -15.37 -7.50 -3.04
C GLU A 10 -14.73 -6.20 -2.55
N VAL A 11 -14.05 -5.50 -3.45
CA VAL A 11 -13.32 -4.29 -3.12
C VAL A 11 -13.90 -3.10 -3.85
N HIS A 12 -14.32 -2.08 -3.09
CA HIS A 12 -14.81 -0.81 -3.61
C HIS A 12 -13.69 0.21 -3.55
N VAL A 13 -13.45 0.90 -4.65
CA VAL A 13 -12.43 1.95 -4.77
C VAL A 13 -13.06 3.22 -5.30
N GLU A 14 -12.96 4.31 -4.55
CA GLU A 14 -13.35 5.63 -5.03
C GLU A 14 -12.33 6.12 -6.06
N VAL A 15 -12.83 6.50 -7.23
CA VAL A 15 -12.02 7.04 -8.32
C VAL A 15 -11.85 8.54 -8.12
N LYS A 16 -10.62 9.03 -8.09
CA LYS A 16 -10.26 10.40 -7.74
C LYS A 16 -10.44 11.36 -8.93
N THR A 17 -11.68 11.62 -9.30
CA THR A 17 -12.03 12.64 -10.30
C THR A 17 -12.39 13.97 -9.63
N ASP A 18 -12.36 15.06 -10.40
CA ASP A 18 -12.74 16.39 -9.89
C ASP A 18 -14.23 16.50 -9.62
N SER A 19 -15.04 15.87 -10.47
CA SER A 19 -16.51 15.85 -10.38
C SER A 19 -17.04 14.43 -10.17
N LYS A 20 -18.30 14.34 -9.76
CA LYS A 20 -18.99 13.09 -9.50
C LYS A 20 -19.24 12.28 -10.77
N MET A 21 -19.68 11.02 -10.61
CA MET A 21 -19.83 10.08 -11.70
C MET A 21 -20.89 10.54 -12.71
N PHE A 22 -22.00 11.10 -12.24
CA PHE A 22 -23.15 11.47 -13.06
C PHE A 22 -23.61 12.91 -12.87
N SER A 23 -22.86 13.73 -12.12
CA SER A 23 -23.20 15.12 -11.83
C SER A 23 -21.93 15.99 -11.78
N PRO A 24 -22.07 17.32 -12.00
CA PRO A 24 -20.92 18.22 -11.98
C PRO A 24 -20.45 18.63 -10.57
N SER A 25 -21.10 18.15 -9.52
CA SER A 25 -20.67 18.47 -8.14
C SER A 25 -19.25 18.00 -7.89
N PRO A 26 -18.47 18.74 -7.04
CA PRO A 26 -17.14 18.33 -6.65
C PRO A 26 -17.14 16.96 -5.92
N ALA A 27 -16.11 16.15 -6.18
CA ALA A 27 -15.95 14.80 -5.62
C ALA A 27 -14.72 14.69 -4.70
N HIS A 28 -14.42 15.72 -3.91
CA HIS A 28 -13.31 15.68 -2.97
C HIS A 28 -13.76 15.44 -1.53
N PHE A 29 -12.91 14.79 -0.76
CA PHE A 29 -13.12 14.47 0.65
C PHE A 29 -12.92 15.68 1.56
N GLY A 30 -13.67 15.77 2.68
CA GLY A 30 -13.41 16.70 3.77
C GLY A 30 -14.08 18.06 3.67
N ALA A 31 -15.00 18.25 2.72
CA ALA A 31 -15.82 19.48 2.68
C ALA A 31 -16.89 19.49 3.77
N GLU A 32 -17.41 20.69 4.06
CA GLU A 32 -18.55 20.87 4.99
C GLU A 32 -19.74 19.99 4.55
N PRO A 33 -20.47 19.37 5.48
CA PRO A 33 -21.59 18.49 5.14
C PRO A 33 -22.60 19.13 4.18
N ASN A 34 -22.99 18.37 3.15
CA ASN A 34 -23.95 18.78 2.13
C ASN A 34 -23.56 20.03 1.30
N SER A 35 -22.27 20.38 1.27
CA SER A 35 -21.78 21.52 0.48
C SER A 35 -21.40 21.12 -0.97
N ASN A 36 -21.08 19.85 -1.23
CA ASN A 36 -20.73 19.29 -2.52
C ASN A 36 -21.91 18.53 -3.14
N THR A 37 -23.05 19.18 -3.23
CA THR A 37 -24.28 18.60 -3.75
C THR A 37 -24.98 19.56 -4.72
N ASN A 38 -25.78 19.02 -5.63
CA ASN A 38 -26.65 19.75 -6.53
C ASN A 38 -27.99 19.03 -6.70
N VAL A 39 -28.87 19.57 -7.53
CA VAL A 39 -30.21 19.01 -7.76
C VAL A 39 -30.18 17.58 -8.31
N ILE A 40 -29.14 17.19 -9.04
CA ILE A 40 -28.97 15.81 -9.56
C ILE A 40 -28.65 14.88 -8.40
N ASP A 41 -27.72 15.24 -7.54
CA ASP A 41 -27.34 14.43 -6.37
C ASP A 41 -28.52 14.26 -5.39
N LEU A 42 -29.36 15.29 -5.28
CA LEU A 42 -30.56 15.29 -4.43
C LEU A 42 -31.77 14.59 -5.09
N ALA A 43 -31.62 14.09 -6.30
CA ALA A 43 -32.67 13.39 -7.04
C ALA A 43 -33.96 14.22 -7.25
N TYR A 44 -33.82 15.51 -7.57
CA TYR A 44 -34.98 16.33 -7.89
C TYR A 44 -35.71 15.79 -9.14
N PRO A 45 -37.04 15.92 -9.18
CA PRO A 45 -37.81 15.47 -10.36
C PRO A 45 -37.33 16.12 -11.67
N GLY A 46 -37.12 15.32 -12.70
CA GLY A 46 -36.69 15.77 -14.01
C GLY A 46 -35.18 15.97 -14.22
N VAL A 47 -34.35 15.67 -13.21
CA VAL A 47 -32.89 15.71 -13.38
C VAL A 47 -32.42 14.56 -14.25
N LEU A 48 -31.37 14.78 -15.03
CA LEU A 48 -30.76 13.78 -15.91
C LEU A 48 -29.29 13.58 -15.57
N PRO A 49 -28.83 12.32 -15.34
CA PRO A 49 -27.43 12.01 -15.12
C PRO A 49 -26.63 12.16 -16.42
N VAL A 50 -25.37 12.57 -16.31
CA VAL A 50 -24.41 12.62 -17.43
C VAL A 50 -23.12 11.95 -17.02
N VAL A 51 -22.67 10.97 -17.82
CA VAL A 51 -21.48 10.15 -17.49
C VAL A 51 -20.20 11.00 -17.49
N ASN A 52 -19.41 10.86 -16.44
CA ASN A 52 -18.10 11.46 -16.33
C ASN A 52 -17.10 10.65 -17.18
N LYS A 53 -16.65 11.21 -18.30
CA LYS A 53 -15.72 10.55 -19.21
C LYS A 53 -14.39 10.19 -18.54
N ARG A 54 -13.85 11.05 -17.66
CA ARG A 54 -12.62 10.75 -16.95
C ARG A 54 -12.75 9.57 -16.00
N ALA A 55 -13.89 9.44 -15.34
CA ALA A 55 -14.17 8.27 -14.51
C ALA A 55 -14.18 6.98 -15.33
N VAL A 56 -14.73 7.00 -16.55
CA VAL A 56 -14.68 5.86 -17.48
C VAL A 56 -13.26 5.55 -17.91
N ASP A 57 -12.46 6.55 -18.31
CA ASP A 57 -11.05 6.37 -18.67
C ASP A 57 -10.27 5.73 -17.54
N TRP A 58 -10.49 6.17 -16.32
CA TRP A 58 -9.77 5.68 -15.15
C TRP A 58 -10.26 4.30 -14.68
N ALA A 59 -11.53 4.00 -14.82
CA ALA A 59 -12.03 2.63 -14.61
C ALA A 59 -11.38 1.65 -15.61
N MET A 60 -11.26 2.02 -16.87
CA MET A 60 -10.53 1.23 -17.88
C MET A 60 -9.04 1.10 -17.54
N ARG A 61 -8.39 2.16 -17.10
CA ARG A 61 -6.98 2.12 -16.67
C ARG A 61 -6.78 1.13 -15.53
N ALA A 62 -7.62 1.17 -14.51
CA ALA A 62 -7.59 0.23 -13.41
C ALA A 62 -7.81 -1.21 -13.88
N ALA A 63 -8.82 -1.44 -14.72
CA ALA A 63 -9.13 -2.76 -15.27
C ALA A 63 -7.97 -3.32 -16.10
N MET A 64 -7.34 -2.51 -16.95
CA MET A 64 -6.18 -2.92 -17.75
C MET A 64 -4.98 -3.27 -16.85
N ALA A 65 -4.74 -2.50 -15.80
CA ALA A 65 -3.66 -2.78 -14.83
C ALA A 65 -3.90 -4.09 -14.06
N LEU A 66 -5.14 -4.53 -13.96
CA LEU A 66 -5.55 -5.81 -13.38
C LEU A 66 -5.67 -6.93 -14.41
N ASN A 67 -5.09 -6.77 -15.59
CA ASN A 67 -5.08 -7.75 -16.69
C ASN A 67 -6.48 -8.16 -17.18
N MET A 68 -7.43 -7.24 -17.13
CA MET A 68 -8.81 -7.51 -17.52
C MET A 68 -9.05 -7.23 -19.01
N GLU A 69 -10.01 -7.93 -19.57
CA GLU A 69 -10.57 -7.64 -20.88
C GLU A 69 -11.55 -6.47 -20.78
N ILE A 70 -11.37 -5.46 -21.63
CA ILE A 70 -12.26 -4.29 -21.66
C ILE A 70 -13.40 -4.55 -22.62
N ALA A 71 -14.63 -4.33 -22.15
CA ALA A 71 -15.83 -4.46 -22.97
C ALA A 71 -15.79 -3.49 -24.16
N THR A 72 -16.27 -3.93 -25.31
CA THR A 72 -16.53 -3.07 -26.48
C THR A 72 -17.83 -2.29 -26.28
N GLU A 73 -18.82 -2.92 -25.65
CA GLU A 73 -20.08 -2.31 -25.26
C GLU A 73 -20.32 -2.52 -23.78
N SER A 74 -20.62 -1.43 -23.07
CA SER A 74 -20.87 -1.42 -21.63
C SER A 74 -22.07 -0.52 -21.35
N LYS A 75 -22.94 -0.93 -20.46
CA LYS A 75 -24.12 -0.14 -20.09
C LYS A 75 -24.26 0.02 -18.59
N PHE A 76 -24.99 1.05 -18.21
CA PHE A 76 -25.41 1.26 -16.83
C PHE A 76 -26.79 0.70 -16.57
N ASP A 77 -27.00 0.24 -15.34
CA ASP A 77 -28.24 -0.32 -14.83
C ASP A 77 -28.62 0.39 -13.54
N ARG A 78 -29.92 0.35 -13.23
CA ARG A 78 -30.44 0.79 -11.94
C ARG A 78 -30.49 -0.37 -10.97
N LYS A 79 -29.75 -0.23 -9.85
CA LYS A 79 -29.82 -1.12 -8.69
C LYS A 79 -30.76 -0.51 -7.67
N ASN A 80 -31.98 -1.04 -7.59
CA ASN A 80 -33.04 -0.44 -6.77
C ASN A 80 -32.95 -0.88 -5.31
N TYR A 81 -32.80 0.06 -4.42
CA TYR A 81 -32.91 -0.14 -2.99
C TYR A 81 -33.23 1.16 -2.28
N PHE A 82 -33.93 1.07 -1.17
CA PHE A 82 -34.39 2.23 -0.40
C PHE A 82 -33.58 2.40 0.86
N TYR A 83 -32.86 3.51 0.97
CA TYR A 83 -32.10 3.88 2.17
C TYR A 83 -31.94 5.40 2.25
N PRO A 84 -31.82 6.01 3.47
CA PRO A 84 -31.76 7.46 3.62
C PRO A 84 -30.59 8.16 2.90
N ASP A 85 -29.45 7.48 2.74
CA ASP A 85 -28.27 7.98 2.05
C ASP A 85 -28.28 7.79 0.52
N ASN A 86 -29.36 7.21 0.03
CA ASN A 86 -29.60 6.97 -1.40
C ASN A 86 -30.85 7.71 -1.87
N PRO A 87 -30.79 9.04 -2.16
CA PRO A 87 -31.95 9.87 -2.40
C PRO A 87 -32.75 9.51 -3.64
N LYS A 88 -32.14 8.90 -4.64
CA LYS A 88 -32.82 8.41 -5.85
C LYS A 88 -33.63 7.13 -5.62
N ALA A 89 -33.44 6.46 -4.50
CA ALA A 89 -33.93 5.11 -4.23
C ALA A 89 -33.40 4.04 -5.20
N TYR A 90 -32.41 4.38 -5.99
CA TYR A 90 -31.60 3.47 -6.81
C TYR A 90 -30.17 4.00 -6.91
N GLN A 91 -29.25 3.09 -7.14
CA GLN A 91 -27.86 3.38 -7.45
C GLN A 91 -27.62 3.04 -8.93
N ILE A 92 -26.99 3.95 -9.67
CA ILE A 92 -26.56 3.64 -11.02
C ILE A 92 -25.29 2.81 -10.93
N SER A 93 -25.34 1.62 -11.51
CA SER A 93 -24.29 0.60 -11.45
C SER A 93 -24.21 -0.14 -12.79
N GLN A 94 -23.55 -1.28 -12.83
CA GLN A 94 -23.51 -2.16 -14.01
C GLN A 94 -23.79 -3.59 -13.56
N PHE A 95 -24.76 -4.25 -14.16
CA PHE A 95 -25.16 -5.59 -13.78
C PHE A 95 -24.58 -6.68 -14.69
N ASP A 96 -24.99 -6.72 -15.94
CA ASP A 96 -24.64 -7.77 -16.90
C ASP A 96 -23.60 -7.36 -17.95
N GLN A 97 -23.29 -6.08 -18.08
CA GLN A 97 -22.29 -5.55 -19.01
C GLN A 97 -21.28 -4.64 -18.31
N PRO A 98 -20.46 -5.20 -17.42
CA PRO A 98 -19.41 -4.43 -16.73
C PRO A 98 -18.34 -3.98 -17.71
N ILE A 99 -17.56 -2.96 -17.32
CA ILE A 99 -16.50 -2.44 -18.18
C ILE A 99 -15.30 -3.38 -18.31
N GLY A 100 -15.02 -4.19 -17.31
CA GLY A 100 -13.90 -5.14 -17.30
C GLY A 100 -14.31 -6.52 -16.78
N GLU A 101 -13.74 -7.56 -17.36
CA GLU A 101 -13.95 -8.96 -16.98
C GLU A 101 -12.66 -9.78 -17.10
N ASN A 102 -12.64 -10.93 -16.43
CA ASN A 102 -11.61 -11.96 -16.59
C ASN A 102 -10.18 -11.47 -16.38
N GLY A 103 -9.95 -10.74 -15.30
CA GLY A 103 -8.62 -10.30 -14.91
C GLY A 103 -7.93 -11.24 -13.91
N TYR A 104 -6.78 -10.84 -13.46
CA TYR A 104 -6.04 -11.54 -12.42
C TYR A 104 -4.96 -10.66 -11.79
N ILE A 105 -4.53 -11.05 -10.62
CA ILE A 105 -3.27 -10.60 -10.01
C ILE A 105 -2.51 -11.79 -9.46
N ASP A 106 -1.18 -11.71 -9.49
CA ASP A 106 -0.30 -12.72 -8.92
C ASP A 106 0.16 -12.24 -7.53
N ILE A 107 -0.09 -13.07 -6.51
CA ILE A 107 0.32 -12.82 -5.13
C ILE A 107 1.48 -13.72 -4.74
N GLU A 108 2.29 -13.28 -3.77
CA GLU A 108 3.35 -14.07 -3.18
C GLU A 108 3.03 -14.34 -1.70
N VAL A 109 2.96 -15.61 -1.33
CA VAL A 109 2.75 -16.06 0.05
C VAL A 109 3.69 -17.22 0.34
N ASP A 110 4.46 -17.10 1.42
CA ASP A 110 5.43 -18.13 1.86
C ASP A 110 6.44 -18.55 0.76
N GLY A 111 6.83 -17.61 -0.10
CA GLY A 111 7.77 -17.85 -1.20
C GLY A 111 7.17 -18.49 -2.44
N GLU A 112 5.87 -18.73 -2.46
CA GLU A 112 5.14 -19.25 -3.61
C GLU A 112 4.31 -18.18 -4.28
N THR A 113 4.30 -18.16 -5.61
CA THR A 113 3.45 -17.27 -6.40
C THR A 113 2.14 -17.97 -6.73
N LYS A 114 1.03 -17.29 -6.49
CA LYS A 114 -0.31 -17.80 -6.81
C LYS A 114 -1.11 -16.78 -7.58
N ARG A 115 -1.77 -17.21 -8.64
CA ARG A 115 -2.69 -16.37 -9.40
C ARG A 115 -4.08 -16.38 -8.78
N ILE A 116 -4.61 -15.18 -8.53
CA ILE A 116 -5.98 -14.97 -8.09
C ILE A 116 -6.75 -14.31 -9.23
N GLY A 117 -7.80 -14.97 -9.69
CA GLY A 117 -8.67 -14.43 -10.73
C GLY A 117 -9.51 -13.25 -10.23
N ILE A 118 -9.86 -12.37 -11.15
CA ILE A 118 -10.79 -11.27 -10.93
C ILE A 118 -11.94 -11.45 -11.91
N THR A 119 -13.14 -11.67 -11.39
CA THR A 119 -14.33 -11.93 -12.19
C THR A 119 -14.71 -10.71 -13.01
N ARG A 120 -14.79 -9.55 -12.34
CA ARG A 120 -15.29 -8.33 -12.94
C ARG A 120 -14.80 -7.07 -12.23
N LEU A 121 -14.77 -5.99 -12.98
CA LEU A 121 -14.71 -4.63 -12.50
C LEU A 121 -15.88 -3.87 -13.13
N HIS A 122 -16.74 -3.28 -12.31
CA HIS A 122 -17.83 -2.45 -12.82
C HIS A 122 -17.78 -1.05 -12.20
N MET A 123 -18.36 -0.11 -12.95
CA MET A 123 -18.51 1.28 -12.54
C MET A 123 -19.85 1.47 -11.83
N GLU A 124 -19.85 2.29 -10.80
CA GLU A 124 -21.02 2.71 -10.06
C GLU A 124 -20.82 4.07 -9.41
N GLU A 125 -21.83 4.56 -8.72
CA GLU A 125 -21.74 5.74 -7.87
C GLU A 125 -21.81 5.36 -6.39
N ASP A 126 -21.13 6.12 -5.54
CA ASP A 126 -21.20 5.92 -4.09
C ASP A 126 -22.50 6.47 -3.51
N ALA A 127 -22.91 5.97 -2.37
CA ALA A 127 -24.00 6.50 -1.57
C ALA A 127 -23.51 7.61 -0.64
N GLY A 128 -24.43 8.38 -0.05
CA GLY A 128 -24.13 9.35 0.98
C GLY A 128 -23.65 8.70 2.28
N LYS A 129 -23.42 9.51 3.28
CA LYS A 129 -23.02 9.05 4.62
C LYS A 129 -24.18 9.27 5.59
N SER A 130 -24.59 8.19 6.26
CA SER A 130 -25.58 8.25 7.33
C SER A 130 -24.91 8.06 8.69
N THR A 131 -25.16 8.98 9.61
CA THR A 131 -24.67 8.91 11.00
C THR A 131 -25.86 8.80 11.94
N HIS A 132 -25.98 7.67 12.63
CA HIS A 132 -27.08 7.44 13.57
C HIS A 132 -26.85 8.17 14.90
N LYS A 133 -27.89 8.86 15.36
CA LYS A 133 -27.92 9.64 16.62
C LYS A 133 -29.15 9.28 17.44
N GLY A 134 -29.19 8.05 17.96
CA GLY A 134 -30.34 7.58 18.74
C GLY A 134 -31.63 7.51 17.88
N GLU A 135 -32.56 8.43 18.09
CA GLU A 135 -33.86 8.43 17.41
C GLU A 135 -33.84 9.04 16.00
N TYR A 136 -32.74 9.64 15.58
CA TYR A 136 -32.61 10.26 14.25
C TYR A 136 -31.26 9.94 13.60
N SER A 137 -31.16 10.19 12.31
CA SER A 137 -29.92 10.05 11.57
C SER A 137 -29.60 11.38 10.86
N LEU A 138 -28.31 11.73 10.85
CA LEU A 138 -27.77 12.80 10.03
C LEU A 138 -27.31 12.24 8.71
N VAL A 139 -27.74 12.83 7.61
CA VAL A 139 -27.38 12.41 6.26
C VAL A 139 -26.52 13.49 5.60
N ASP A 140 -25.31 13.10 5.22
CA ASP A 140 -24.38 13.91 4.45
C ASP A 140 -24.28 13.34 3.04
N LEU A 141 -24.71 14.12 2.05
CA LEU A 141 -24.74 13.71 0.64
C LEU A 141 -23.51 14.15 -0.15
N ASN A 142 -22.46 14.65 0.49
CA ASN A 142 -21.22 15.01 -0.20
C ASN A 142 -20.59 13.83 -0.95
N ARG A 143 -20.62 12.64 -0.37
CA ARG A 143 -20.09 11.42 -1.01
C ARG A 143 -21.03 10.84 -2.06
N GLN A 144 -22.33 11.09 -1.97
CA GLN A 144 -23.31 10.54 -2.89
C GLN A 144 -22.97 10.95 -4.34
N GLY A 145 -22.88 9.98 -5.22
CA GLY A 145 -22.50 10.20 -6.62
C GLY A 145 -20.99 10.22 -6.89
N THR A 146 -20.12 10.09 -5.87
CA THR A 146 -18.69 9.92 -6.09
C THR A 146 -18.42 8.70 -6.97
N PRO A 147 -17.54 8.82 -8.02
CA PRO A 147 -17.25 7.69 -8.89
C PRO A 147 -16.64 6.53 -8.08
N LEU A 148 -17.19 5.35 -8.29
CA LEU A 148 -16.84 4.13 -7.59
C LEU A 148 -16.61 3.00 -8.59
N ILE A 149 -15.58 2.21 -8.35
CA ILE A 149 -15.40 0.92 -9.04
C ILE A 149 -15.45 -0.20 -8.01
N GLU A 150 -16.14 -1.29 -8.36
CA GLU A 150 -16.18 -2.52 -7.58
C GLU A 150 -15.39 -3.60 -8.30
N ILE A 151 -14.46 -4.22 -7.58
CA ILE A 151 -13.57 -5.25 -8.07
C ILE A 151 -13.90 -6.53 -7.32
N VAL A 152 -14.39 -7.53 -8.02
CA VAL A 152 -14.84 -8.80 -7.47
C VAL A 152 -13.85 -9.90 -7.83
N SER A 153 -13.23 -10.52 -6.82
CA SER A 153 -12.33 -11.64 -7.06
C SER A 153 -13.09 -12.92 -7.38
N GLU A 154 -12.42 -13.83 -8.11
CA GLU A 154 -12.81 -15.23 -8.12
C GLU A 154 -12.62 -15.85 -6.72
N PRO A 155 -13.34 -16.91 -6.36
CA PRO A 155 -13.20 -17.60 -5.08
C PRO A 155 -11.95 -18.50 -5.07
N ASP A 156 -10.80 -17.94 -5.41
CA ASP A 156 -9.52 -18.64 -5.55
C ASP A 156 -8.65 -18.55 -4.27
N ILE A 157 -8.98 -17.63 -3.38
CA ILE A 157 -8.23 -17.40 -2.15
C ILE A 157 -8.53 -18.52 -1.15
N ARG A 158 -7.49 -19.09 -0.53
CA ARG A 158 -7.57 -20.29 0.31
C ARG A 158 -7.13 -20.10 1.76
N SER A 159 -6.68 -18.89 2.10
CA SER A 159 -6.32 -18.57 3.48
C SER A 159 -6.48 -17.08 3.78
N PRO A 160 -6.65 -16.70 5.05
CA PRO A 160 -6.63 -15.30 5.47
C PRO A 160 -5.34 -14.56 5.09
N LYS A 161 -4.21 -15.25 5.09
CA LYS A 161 -2.91 -14.72 4.67
C LYS A 161 -2.87 -14.39 3.18
N GLU A 162 -3.43 -15.25 2.35
CA GLU A 162 -3.61 -14.99 0.91
C GLU A 162 -4.54 -13.80 0.66
N ALA A 163 -5.61 -13.65 1.45
CA ALA A 163 -6.52 -12.50 1.36
C ALA A 163 -5.79 -11.18 1.65
N TYR A 164 -4.96 -11.16 2.69
CA TYR A 164 -4.12 -10.01 3.00
C TYR A 164 -3.16 -9.66 1.86
N ALA A 165 -2.46 -10.65 1.33
CA ALA A 165 -1.54 -10.48 0.20
C ALA A 165 -2.26 -9.97 -1.07
N TYR A 166 -3.46 -10.46 -1.34
CA TYR A 166 -4.30 -9.99 -2.44
C TYR A 166 -4.65 -8.51 -2.30
N LEU A 167 -5.11 -8.10 -1.12
CA LEU A 167 -5.50 -6.70 -0.86
C LEU A 167 -4.30 -5.75 -0.93
N GLU A 168 -3.16 -6.14 -0.39
CA GLU A 168 -1.93 -5.36 -0.47
C GLU A 168 -1.49 -5.16 -1.92
N LYS A 169 -1.53 -6.24 -2.71
CA LYS A 169 -1.19 -6.19 -4.14
C LYS A 169 -2.16 -5.34 -4.93
N LEU A 170 -3.45 -5.55 -4.72
CA LEU A 170 -4.50 -4.77 -5.39
C LEU A 170 -4.37 -3.28 -5.10
N ARG A 171 -4.20 -2.91 -3.82
CA ARG A 171 -3.98 -1.51 -3.43
C ARG A 171 -2.75 -0.92 -4.11
N SER A 172 -1.64 -1.64 -4.12
CA SER A 172 -0.41 -1.19 -4.76
C SER A 172 -0.61 -0.94 -6.26
N ILE A 173 -1.22 -1.87 -6.99
CA ILE A 173 -1.48 -1.73 -8.42
C ILE A 173 -2.37 -0.51 -8.70
N ILE A 174 -3.48 -0.36 -7.98
CA ILE A 174 -4.41 0.77 -8.15
C ILE A 174 -3.73 2.10 -7.83
N GLN A 175 -2.94 2.16 -6.76
CA GLN A 175 -2.20 3.35 -6.39
C GLN A 175 -1.22 3.78 -7.49
N TYR A 176 -0.49 2.83 -8.08
CA TYR A 176 0.43 3.11 -9.19
C TYR A 176 -0.27 3.67 -10.42
N THR A 177 -1.50 3.27 -10.69
CA THR A 177 -2.28 3.83 -11.80
C THR A 177 -2.68 5.29 -11.59
N GLY A 178 -2.66 5.77 -10.36
CA GLY A 178 -3.06 7.13 -10.00
C GLY A 178 -4.58 7.38 -10.00
N VAL A 179 -5.40 6.35 -10.16
CA VAL A 179 -6.86 6.52 -10.24
C VAL A 179 -7.54 6.72 -8.89
N SER A 180 -6.85 6.38 -7.79
CA SER A 180 -7.36 6.50 -6.42
C SER A 180 -6.24 6.66 -5.41
N ASP A 181 -6.55 7.27 -4.27
CA ASP A 181 -5.67 7.34 -3.11
C ASP A 181 -5.66 6.03 -2.29
N VAL A 182 -6.65 5.17 -2.48
CA VAL A 182 -6.82 3.83 -1.86
C VAL A 182 -6.57 3.80 -0.34
N LYS A 183 -7.22 4.72 0.36
CA LYS A 183 -7.13 4.89 1.82
C LYS A 183 -8.38 4.34 2.51
N MET A 184 -8.23 3.30 3.34
CA MET A 184 -9.35 2.73 4.09
C MET A 184 -9.89 3.70 5.15
N GLU A 185 -9.02 4.46 5.80
CA GLU A 185 -9.37 5.45 6.83
C GLU A 185 -10.22 6.61 6.30
N GLU A 186 -10.10 6.96 5.05
CA GLU A 186 -10.92 7.97 4.37
C GLU A 186 -12.11 7.38 3.60
N GLY A 187 -12.20 6.04 3.55
CA GLY A 187 -13.26 5.32 2.85
C GLY A 187 -13.07 5.22 1.34
N SER A 188 -11.92 5.65 0.79
CA SER A 188 -11.63 5.52 -0.64
C SER A 188 -11.24 4.11 -1.07
N LEU A 189 -11.02 3.21 -0.12
CA LEU A 189 -10.93 1.77 -0.32
C LEU A 189 -11.74 1.08 0.76
N ARG A 190 -12.65 0.19 0.36
CA ARG A 190 -13.47 -0.63 1.27
C ARG A 190 -13.45 -2.07 0.80
N CYS A 191 -13.53 -3.01 1.73
CA CYS A 191 -13.51 -4.43 1.42
C CYS A 191 -14.59 -5.17 2.20
N ASP A 192 -15.36 -5.97 1.50
CA ASP A 192 -16.22 -7.01 2.07
C ASP A 192 -15.62 -8.38 1.73
N ALA A 193 -15.67 -9.31 2.65
CA ALA A 193 -15.12 -10.64 2.47
C ALA A 193 -16.22 -11.71 2.57
N ASN A 194 -16.18 -12.68 1.67
CA ASN A 194 -17.01 -13.88 1.71
C ASN A 194 -16.12 -15.07 2.06
N ILE A 195 -16.55 -15.87 3.03
CA ILE A 195 -15.82 -17.06 3.45
C ILE A 195 -16.73 -18.25 3.62
N SER A 196 -16.32 -19.40 3.11
CA SER A 196 -16.97 -20.71 3.34
C SER A 196 -15.94 -21.79 3.55
N LEU A 197 -16.34 -22.89 4.14
CA LEU A 197 -15.57 -24.11 4.26
C LEU A 197 -16.24 -25.23 3.49
N ARG A 198 -15.43 -26.08 2.87
CA ARG A 198 -15.90 -27.32 2.23
C ARG A 198 -14.96 -28.48 2.61
N PRO A 199 -15.46 -29.72 2.66
CA PRO A 199 -14.60 -30.88 2.82
C PRO A 199 -13.56 -30.94 1.67
N TYR A 200 -12.34 -31.35 1.98
CA TYR A 200 -11.31 -31.53 0.96
C TYR A 200 -11.78 -32.50 -0.15
N GLY A 201 -11.55 -32.09 -1.40
CA GLY A 201 -11.95 -32.85 -2.58
C GLY A 201 -13.41 -32.65 -3.02
N GLN A 202 -14.20 -31.86 -2.30
CA GLN A 202 -15.54 -31.50 -2.72
C GLN A 202 -15.50 -30.31 -3.71
N GLU A 203 -16.13 -30.45 -4.88
CA GLU A 203 -16.22 -29.36 -5.85
C GLU A 203 -17.20 -28.25 -5.43
N LYS A 204 -18.35 -28.65 -4.86
CA LYS A 204 -19.39 -27.71 -4.43
C LYS A 204 -18.90 -26.87 -3.23
N PHE A 205 -19.05 -25.55 -3.35
CA PHE A 205 -18.76 -24.64 -2.25
C PHE A 205 -19.70 -24.86 -1.04
N GLY A 206 -19.20 -24.57 0.14
CA GLY A 206 -20.01 -24.48 1.36
C GLY A 206 -20.87 -23.22 1.38
N THR A 207 -21.70 -23.11 2.40
CA THR A 207 -22.49 -21.90 2.65
C THR A 207 -21.56 -20.79 3.13
N LYS A 208 -21.61 -19.64 2.45
CA LYS A 208 -20.73 -18.50 2.76
C LYS A 208 -21.33 -17.57 3.82
N ALA A 209 -20.47 -17.05 4.67
CA ALA A 209 -20.72 -15.88 5.51
C ALA A 209 -20.07 -14.65 4.85
N GLU A 210 -20.77 -13.53 4.87
CA GLU A 210 -20.27 -12.24 4.43
C GLU A 210 -19.78 -11.44 5.62
N LEU A 211 -18.52 -10.98 5.60
CA LEU A 211 -17.93 -10.16 6.64
C LEU A 211 -17.89 -8.69 6.23
N LYS A 212 -18.40 -7.84 7.10
CA LYS A 212 -18.42 -6.38 6.96
C LYS A 212 -17.68 -5.69 8.11
N ASN A 213 -17.53 -4.36 8.02
CA ASN A 213 -16.82 -3.54 9.01
C ASN A 213 -15.33 -3.92 9.15
N LEU A 214 -14.69 -4.13 8.00
CA LEU A 214 -13.29 -4.50 7.90
C LEU A 214 -12.46 -3.24 7.57
N ASN A 215 -12.05 -2.50 8.61
CA ASN A 215 -11.48 -1.16 8.48
C ASN A 215 -9.96 -1.14 8.23
N SER A 216 -9.32 -2.30 8.17
CA SER A 216 -7.91 -2.44 7.78
C SER A 216 -7.67 -3.81 7.16
N PHE A 217 -6.58 -3.97 6.41
CA PHE A 217 -6.20 -5.28 5.86
C PHE A 217 -5.90 -6.30 6.97
N ASN A 218 -5.35 -5.83 8.07
CA ASN A 218 -5.13 -6.68 9.24
C ASN A 218 -6.44 -7.16 9.86
N TYR A 219 -7.47 -6.31 9.90
CA TYR A 219 -8.81 -6.71 10.36
C TYR A 219 -9.51 -7.65 9.39
N VAL A 220 -9.29 -7.51 8.10
CA VAL A 220 -9.74 -8.51 7.11
C VAL A 220 -9.15 -9.87 7.45
N ARG A 221 -7.84 -9.95 7.63
CA ARG A 221 -7.15 -11.18 8.00
C ARG A 221 -7.67 -11.76 9.30
N LYS A 222 -7.74 -10.95 10.36
CA LYS A 222 -8.22 -11.40 11.69
C LYS A 222 -9.67 -11.85 11.66
N GLY A 223 -10.54 -11.14 10.98
CA GLY A 223 -11.95 -11.51 10.80
C GLY A 223 -12.10 -12.85 10.07
N LEU A 224 -11.33 -13.06 9.01
CA LEU A 224 -11.31 -14.32 8.28
C LEU A 224 -10.71 -15.47 9.12
N GLU A 225 -9.65 -15.23 9.88
CA GLU A 225 -9.09 -16.24 10.81
C GLU A 225 -10.11 -16.67 11.87
N TYR A 226 -10.86 -15.72 12.42
CA TYR A 226 -11.92 -16.03 13.38
C TYR A 226 -13.04 -16.84 12.74
N GLU A 227 -13.54 -16.42 11.57
CA GLU A 227 -14.62 -17.11 10.87
C GLU A 227 -14.23 -18.52 10.42
N GLU A 228 -13.03 -18.71 9.95
CA GLU A 228 -12.49 -20.03 9.59
C GLU A 228 -12.60 -21.01 10.77
N LYS A 229 -12.16 -20.60 11.94
CA LYS A 229 -12.26 -21.42 13.17
C LYS A 229 -13.70 -21.62 13.60
N ARG A 230 -14.51 -20.56 13.62
CA ARG A 230 -15.92 -20.66 14.00
C ARG A 230 -16.70 -21.63 13.12
N GLN A 231 -16.52 -21.53 11.80
CA GLN A 231 -17.20 -22.41 10.85
C GLN A 231 -16.69 -23.84 10.96
N GLU A 232 -15.38 -24.05 11.16
CA GLU A 232 -14.81 -25.38 11.35
C GLU A 232 -15.37 -26.06 12.61
N GLU A 233 -15.41 -25.34 13.75
CA GLU A 233 -15.96 -25.84 15.00
C GLU A 233 -17.45 -26.21 14.85
N GLU A 234 -18.24 -25.36 14.20
CA GLU A 234 -19.66 -25.62 13.96
C GLU A 234 -19.87 -26.90 13.13
N LEU A 235 -19.15 -27.02 12.02
CA LEU A 235 -19.23 -28.18 11.12
C LEU A 235 -18.74 -29.47 11.78
N LEU A 236 -17.68 -29.42 12.57
CA LEU A 236 -17.17 -30.59 13.33
C LEU A 236 -18.14 -31.07 14.41
N ASN A 237 -18.91 -30.16 14.98
CA ASN A 237 -19.95 -30.48 15.96
C ASN A 237 -21.30 -30.95 15.34
N GLY A 238 -21.33 -31.09 14.00
CA GLY A 238 -22.50 -31.52 13.25
C GLY A 238 -23.56 -30.42 13.02
N GLY A 239 -23.20 -29.17 13.28
CA GLY A 239 -24.03 -28.01 12.94
C GLY A 239 -23.96 -27.64 11.48
N GLU A 240 -24.73 -26.63 11.10
CA GLU A 240 -24.78 -26.08 9.75
C GLU A 240 -24.42 -24.60 9.75
N ILE A 241 -23.75 -24.14 8.68
CA ILE A 241 -23.47 -22.73 8.48
C ILE A 241 -24.63 -22.10 7.72
N GLY A 242 -25.25 -21.10 8.34
CA GLY A 242 -26.27 -20.27 7.70
C GLY A 242 -25.67 -19.26 6.73
N GLN A 243 -26.45 -18.81 5.77
CA GLN A 243 -26.07 -17.68 4.92
C GLN A 243 -26.26 -16.39 5.71
N GLU A 244 -25.16 -15.87 6.25
CA GLU A 244 -25.15 -14.79 7.23
C GLU A 244 -24.34 -13.59 6.73
N THR A 245 -24.76 -12.39 7.18
CA THR A 245 -23.92 -11.20 7.19
C THR A 245 -23.44 -10.97 8.63
N ARG A 246 -22.14 -10.88 8.80
CA ARG A 246 -21.50 -10.69 10.12
C ARG A 246 -20.59 -9.45 10.06
N ARG A 247 -20.50 -8.71 11.17
CA ARG A 247 -19.55 -7.61 11.30
C ARG A 247 -18.36 -8.03 12.13
N PHE A 248 -17.19 -7.53 11.79
CA PHE A 248 -16.01 -7.66 12.62
C PHE A 248 -16.08 -6.67 13.78
N ASP A 249 -15.81 -7.14 14.99
CA ASP A 249 -15.71 -6.33 16.19
C ASP A 249 -14.24 -6.21 16.61
N GLU A 250 -13.69 -5.02 16.41
CA GLU A 250 -12.28 -4.73 16.69
C GLU A 250 -11.92 -4.90 18.17
N SER A 251 -12.86 -4.63 19.06
CA SER A 251 -12.64 -4.71 20.51
C SER A 251 -12.48 -6.14 21.03
N THR A 252 -13.20 -7.08 20.42
CA THR A 252 -13.20 -8.49 20.82
C THR A 252 -12.42 -9.40 19.88
N GLY A 253 -12.11 -8.93 18.66
CA GLY A 253 -11.49 -9.71 17.60
C GLY A 253 -12.40 -10.81 17.03
N LYS A 254 -13.71 -10.70 17.24
CA LYS A 254 -14.72 -11.68 16.83
C LYS A 254 -15.61 -11.12 15.71
N THR A 255 -16.29 -12.01 15.01
CA THR A 255 -17.41 -11.63 14.16
C THR A 255 -18.72 -11.76 14.90
N ILE A 256 -19.64 -10.82 14.67
CA ILE A 256 -20.94 -10.76 15.33
C ILE A 256 -22.02 -10.82 14.26
N LEU A 257 -23.01 -11.70 14.46
CA LEU A 257 -24.14 -11.83 13.55
C LEU A 257 -24.90 -10.50 13.44
N MET A 258 -25.08 -10.02 12.22
CA MET A 258 -25.93 -8.86 11.90
C MET A 258 -27.32 -9.28 11.42
N ARG A 259 -27.35 -10.18 10.45
CA ARG A 259 -28.59 -10.73 9.89
C ARG A 259 -28.34 -12.09 9.27
N VAL A 260 -29.42 -12.89 9.23
CA VAL A 260 -29.48 -14.11 8.42
C VAL A 260 -30.13 -13.71 7.08
N LYS A 261 -29.55 -14.14 5.96
CA LYS A 261 -30.12 -13.89 4.63
C LYS A 261 -31.18 -14.95 4.32
N GLU A 262 -32.43 -14.56 4.32
CA GLU A 262 -33.57 -15.39 3.90
C GLU A 262 -33.85 -15.27 2.40
N GLY A 263 -32.81 -15.39 1.56
CA GLY A 263 -32.91 -15.26 0.11
C GLY A 263 -31.95 -14.22 -0.47
N SER A 264 -31.84 -14.15 -1.79
CA SER A 264 -31.04 -13.10 -2.45
C SER A 264 -31.79 -11.77 -2.40
N ASP A 265 -31.10 -10.70 -2.06
CA ASP A 265 -31.65 -9.34 -2.20
C ASP A 265 -32.04 -9.13 -3.67
N ASP A 266 -33.32 -8.90 -3.92
CA ASP A 266 -33.81 -8.61 -5.26
C ASP A 266 -33.74 -7.11 -5.53
N TYR A 267 -32.66 -6.69 -6.19
CA TYR A 267 -32.47 -5.30 -6.59
C TYR A 267 -33.30 -4.91 -7.83
N ARG A 268 -33.95 -5.83 -8.49
CA ARG A 268 -34.77 -5.58 -9.68
C ARG A 268 -34.04 -4.72 -10.70
N TYR A 269 -32.83 -5.13 -11.06
CA TYR A 269 -32.03 -4.44 -12.05
C TYR A 269 -32.74 -4.24 -13.36
N PHE A 270 -32.62 -3.06 -13.94
CA PHE A 270 -33.01 -2.77 -15.31
C PHE A 270 -32.10 -1.71 -15.91
N PRO A 271 -31.96 -1.62 -17.25
CA PRO A 271 -31.08 -0.63 -17.88
C PRO A 271 -31.43 0.78 -17.48
N GLU A 272 -30.43 1.61 -17.19
CA GLU A 272 -30.61 3.04 -16.92
C GLU A 272 -31.09 3.76 -18.18
N PRO A 273 -32.33 4.25 -18.23
CA PRO A 273 -32.92 4.77 -19.48
C PRO A 273 -32.35 6.15 -19.88
N ASP A 274 -31.76 6.88 -18.94
CA ASP A 274 -31.26 8.22 -19.18
C ASP A 274 -29.80 8.26 -19.65
N ILE A 275 -29.14 7.10 -19.71
CA ILE A 275 -27.75 6.97 -20.15
C ILE A 275 -27.68 5.95 -21.29
N VAL A 276 -27.19 6.39 -22.45
CA VAL A 276 -26.96 5.49 -23.57
C VAL A 276 -25.79 4.54 -23.29
N PRO A 277 -25.80 3.31 -23.84
CA PRO A 277 -24.67 2.41 -23.73
C PRO A 277 -23.34 3.06 -24.21
N LEU A 278 -22.26 2.67 -23.58
CA LEU A 278 -20.92 3.10 -23.96
C LEU A 278 -20.38 2.17 -25.04
N TYR A 279 -19.95 2.73 -26.15
CA TYR A 279 -19.21 2.02 -27.19
C TYR A 279 -17.73 2.40 -27.08
N ILE A 280 -16.91 1.41 -26.73
CA ILE A 280 -15.48 1.60 -26.46
C ILE A 280 -14.73 0.94 -27.59
N ASP A 281 -14.28 1.78 -28.55
CA ASP A 281 -13.49 1.31 -29.69
C ASP A 281 -12.02 1.05 -29.33
N ASP A 282 -11.30 0.41 -30.22
CA ASP A 282 -9.88 0.07 -30.03
C ASP A 282 -9.00 1.30 -29.87
N ALA A 283 -9.34 2.40 -30.53
CA ALA A 283 -8.60 3.67 -30.41
C ALA A 283 -8.75 4.26 -29.02
N TRP A 284 -9.93 4.20 -28.42
CA TRP A 284 -10.14 4.64 -27.04
C TRP A 284 -9.39 3.75 -26.07
N LYS A 285 -9.50 2.43 -26.20
CA LYS A 285 -8.76 1.47 -25.39
C LYS A 285 -7.25 1.74 -25.43
N GLU A 286 -6.69 1.96 -26.61
CA GLU A 286 -5.27 2.22 -26.80
C GLU A 286 -4.83 3.55 -26.18
N ARG A 287 -5.61 4.62 -26.31
CA ARG A 287 -5.32 5.90 -25.62
C ARG A 287 -5.22 5.73 -24.13
N VAL A 288 -6.12 4.94 -23.52
CA VAL A 288 -6.07 4.67 -22.09
C VAL A 288 -4.87 3.79 -21.74
N ARG A 289 -4.60 2.75 -22.53
CA ARG A 289 -3.45 1.86 -22.30
C ARG A 289 -2.13 2.61 -22.25
N GLN A 290 -1.93 3.58 -23.13
CA GLN A 290 -0.73 4.42 -23.17
C GLN A 290 -0.56 5.31 -21.94
N THR A 291 -1.59 5.52 -21.13
CA THR A 291 -1.54 6.30 -19.89
C THR A 291 -1.15 5.47 -18.67
N ILE A 292 -1.07 4.14 -18.78
CA ILE A 292 -0.73 3.27 -17.67
C ILE A 292 0.76 3.40 -17.37
N PRO A 293 1.16 3.79 -16.14
CA PRO A 293 2.57 3.85 -15.78
C PRO A 293 3.16 2.45 -15.61
N GLU A 294 4.47 2.40 -15.44
CA GLU A 294 5.15 1.17 -15.03
C GLU A 294 4.57 0.65 -13.71
N LEU A 295 4.14 -0.61 -13.68
CA LEU A 295 3.46 -1.22 -12.54
C LEU A 295 4.44 -1.83 -11.52
N PRO A 296 4.01 -2.14 -10.29
CA PRO A 296 4.90 -2.61 -9.23
C PRO A 296 5.73 -3.85 -9.59
N ASP A 297 5.13 -4.84 -10.26
CA ASP A 297 5.84 -6.08 -10.63
C ASP A 297 6.94 -5.85 -11.66
N GLU A 298 6.72 -4.96 -12.61
CA GLU A 298 7.72 -4.57 -13.62
C GLU A 298 8.90 -3.86 -12.94
N ARG A 299 8.61 -2.93 -12.04
CA ARG A 299 9.64 -2.24 -11.25
C ARG A 299 10.41 -3.19 -10.35
N LYS A 300 9.71 -4.09 -9.66
CA LYS A 300 10.34 -5.11 -8.81
C LYS A 300 11.30 -5.99 -9.61
N ALA A 301 10.87 -6.46 -10.79
CA ALA A 301 11.72 -7.25 -11.67
C ALA A 301 12.96 -6.47 -12.14
N LYS A 302 12.80 -5.22 -12.49
CA LYS A 302 13.89 -4.31 -12.86
C LYS A 302 14.89 -4.12 -11.70
N TYR A 303 14.41 -3.90 -10.48
CA TYR A 303 15.28 -3.72 -9.31
C TYR A 303 16.09 -4.97 -8.98
N VAL A 304 15.51 -6.16 -9.15
CA VAL A 304 16.22 -7.41 -8.95
C VAL A 304 17.19 -7.70 -10.09
N ASN A 305 16.73 -7.61 -11.34
CA ASN A 305 17.49 -8.10 -12.51
C ASN A 305 18.52 -7.09 -13.02
N GLU A 306 18.22 -5.80 -12.97
CA GLU A 306 19.10 -4.75 -13.49
C GLU A 306 19.91 -4.05 -12.40
N LEU A 307 19.31 -3.82 -11.23
CA LEU A 307 19.97 -3.12 -10.11
C LEU A 307 20.60 -4.07 -9.09
N GLY A 308 20.38 -5.37 -9.20
CA GLY A 308 20.98 -6.39 -8.34
C GLY A 308 20.49 -6.37 -6.90
N LEU A 309 19.32 -5.79 -6.62
CA LEU A 309 18.75 -5.79 -5.27
C LEU A 309 18.19 -7.17 -4.89
N PRO A 310 18.23 -7.54 -3.60
CA PRO A 310 17.52 -8.69 -3.10
C PRO A 310 16.01 -8.58 -3.37
N ALA A 311 15.33 -9.70 -3.61
CA ALA A 311 13.88 -9.70 -3.89
C ALA A 311 13.06 -9.04 -2.78
N TYR A 312 13.45 -9.23 -1.53
CA TYR A 312 12.80 -8.59 -0.38
C TYR A 312 12.92 -7.06 -0.43
N ASP A 313 14.12 -6.54 -0.70
CA ASP A 313 14.36 -5.09 -0.81
C ASP A 313 13.54 -4.49 -1.95
N ALA A 314 13.55 -5.15 -3.13
CA ALA A 314 12.77 -4.74 -4.28
C ALA A 314 11.26 -4.73 -3.99
N HIS A 315 10.76 -5.73 -3.25
CA HIS A 315 9.36 -5.77 -2.81
C HIS A 315 9.00 -4.58 -1.91
N VAL A 316 9.80 -4.32 -0.88
CA VAL A 316 9.53 -3.20 0.06
C VAL A 316 9.58 -1.85 -0.64
N LEU A 317 10.58 -1.62 -1.51
CA LEU A 317 10.71 -0.36 -2.25
C LEU A 317 9.58 -0.11 -3.25
N THR A 318 8.91 -1.15 -3.70
CA THR A 318 7.83 -1.05 -4.69
C THR A 318 6.42 -1.16 -4.10
N LEU A 319 6.29 -1.27 -2.77
CA LEU A 319 4.97 -1.31 -2.11
C LEU A 319 4.13 -0.07 -2.40
N THR A 320 4.76 1.10 -2.47
CA THR A 320 4.10 2.34 -2.85
C THR A 320 4.81 3.00 -4.03
N LYS A 321 4.05 3.68 -4.87
CA LYS A 321 4.60 4.44 -6.00
C LYS A 321 5.52 5.56 -5.51
N GLU A 322 5.15 6.23 -4.44
CA GLU A 322 5.94 7.31 -3.84
C GLU A 322 7.34 6.85 -3.45
N MET A 323 7.44 5.71 -2.76
CA MET A 323 8.72 5.15 -2.33
C MET A 323 9.58 4.74 -3.52
N SER A 324 9.00 4.08 -4.53
CA SER A 324 9.75 3.65 -5.70
C SER A 324 10.18 4.82 -6.59
N ASP A 325 9.33 5.82 -6.79
CA ASP A 325 9.69 7.04 -7.52
C ASP A 325 10.82 7.78 -6.80
N PHE A 326 10.75 7.88 -5.49
CA PHE A 326 11.78 8.52 -4.67
C PHE A 326 13.11 7.76 -4.75
N PHE A 327 13.07 6.44 -4.68
CA PHE A 327 14.25 5.58 -4.84
C PHE A 327 14.89 5.77 -6.21
N GLU A 328 14.13 5.68 -7.29
CA GLU A 328 14.64 5.85 -8.66
C GLU A 328 15.24 7.23 -8.86
N SER A 329 14.55 8.28 -8.45
CA SER A 329 15.07 9.63 -8.56
C SER A 329 16.34 9.85 -7.73
N THR A 330 16.44 9.24 -6.55
CA THR A 330 17.64 9.34 -5.71
C THR A 330 18.86 8.71 -6.40
N ILE A 331 18.70 7.52 -7.01
CA ILE A 331 19.81 6.89 -7.75
C ILE A 331 20.13 7.61 -9.07
N GLU A 332 19.17 8.24 -9.73
CA GLU A 332 19.40 9.11 -10.89
C GLU A 332 20.27 10.31 -10.54
N HIS A 333 20.21 10.83 -9.31
CA HIS A 333 21.11 11.84 -8.79
C HIS A 333 22.51 11.30 -8.44
N GLY A 334 22.78 10.04 -8.76
CA GLY A 334 24.09 9.40 -8.64
C GLY A 334 24.38 8.78 -7.28
N ALA A 335 23.39 8.53 -6.46
CA ALA A 335 23.54 7.78 -5.20
C ALA A 335 23.70 6.28 -5.47
N ASP A 336 24.47 5.59 -4.61
CA ASP A 336 24.64 4.15 -4.66
C ASP A 336 23.30 3.42 -4.43
N VAL A 337 23.04 2.41 -5.26
CA VAL A 337 21.77 1.67 -5.25
C VAL A 337 21.53 0.97 -3.90
N LYS A 338 22.53 0.28 -3.38
CA LYS A 338 22.40 -0.50 -2.14
C LYS A 338 22.27 0.39 -0.90
N LEU A 339 23.08 1.44 -0.81
CA LEU A 339 23.00 2.41 0.27
C LEU A 339 21.67 3.16 0.26
N THR A 340 21.17 3.55 -0.91
CA THR A 340 19.86 4.19 -1.05
C THR A 340 18.74 3.26 -0.58
N SER A 341 18.76 2.01 -1.01
CA SER A 341 17.80 0.99 -0.54
C SER A 341 17.84 0.85 0.99
N ASN A 342 19.01 0.69 1.56
CA ASN A 342 19.18 0.55 3.01
C ASN A 342 18.67 1.77 3.79
N TRP A 343 18.90 2.98 3.29
CA TRP A 343 18.42 4.20 3.94
C TRP A 343 16.91 4.34 3.85
N LEU A 344 16.31 4.09 2.70
CA LEU A 344 14.84 4.17 2.53
C LEU A 344 14.13 3.12 3.39
N MET A 345 14.64 1.89 3.44
CA MET A 345 14.06 0.82 4.24
C MET A 345 14.33 0.97 5.75
N GLY A 346 15.44 1.59 6.12
CA GLY A 346 15.87 1.78 7.51
C GLY A 346 15.58 3.18 8.03
N GLY A 347 16.59 4.07 8.00
CA GLY A 347 16.54 5.40 8.63
C GLY A 347 15.38 6.29 8.18
N VAL A 348 15.00 6.23 6.91
CA VAL A 348 13.85 7.00 6.40
C VAL A 348 12.55 6.46 6.98
N ASN A 349 12.30 5.16 6.87
CA ASN A 349 11.10 4.54 7.44
C ASN A 349 11.00 4.73 8.96
N GLU A 350 12.11 4.61 9.68
CA GLU A 350 12.14 4.85 11.11
C GLU A 350 11.72 6.28 11.45
N TYR A 351 12.22 7.26 10.70
CA TYR A 351 11.85 8.67 10.87
C TYR A 351 10.37 8.93 10.60
N LEU A 352 9.84 8.39 9.49
CA LEU A 352 8.43 8.54 9.12
C LEU A 352 7.50 7.95 10.19
N ASN A 353 7.80 6.73 10.65
CA ASN A 353 7.01 6.06 11.68
C ASN A 353 7.06 6.78 13.03
N LYS A 354 8.25 7.23 13.45
CA LYS A 354 8.44 7.93 14.71
C LYS A 354 7.70 9.27 14.76
N ASN A 355 7.70 10.00 13.65
CA ASN A 355 7.08 11.33 13.55
C ASN A 355 5.64 11.29 13.03
N GLN A 356 5.13 10.10 12.64
CA GLN A 356 3.79 9.90 12.07
C GLN A 356 3.54 10.81 10.87
N VAL A 357 4.49 10.89 9.96
CA VAL A 357 4.42 11.69 8.73
C VAL A 357 4.68 10.81 7.52
N GLU A 358 4.11 11.19 6.39
CA GLU A 358 4.38 10.57 5.10
C GLU A 358 5.65 11.15 4.46
N LEU A 359 6.24 10.41 3.51
CA LEU A 359 7.49 10.82 2.85
C LEU A 359 7.38 12.20 2.20
N LEU A 360 6.28 12.48 1.53
CA LEU A 360 6.04 13.75 0.85
C LEU A 360 5.75 14.93 1.80
N ASP A 361 5.44 14.67 3.06
CA ASP A 361 5.22 15.70 4.08
C ASP A 361 6.54 16.20 4.68
N THR A 362 7.63 15.47 4.43
CA THR A 362 8.98 15.85 4.89
C THR A 362 9.61 16.89 3.94
N LYS A 363 10.74 17.45 4.37
CA LYS A 363 11.60 18.29 3.52
C LYS A 363 12.69 17.48 2.82
N LEU A 364 12.64 16.15 2.94
CA LEU A 364 13.53 15.25 2.24
C LEU A 364 13.20 15.27 0.75
N THR A 365 14.23 15.41 -0.08
CA THR A 365 14.12 15.32 -1.55
C THR A 365 15.08 14.24 -2.06
N PRO A 366 14.82 13.66 -3.23
CA PRO A 366 15.78 12.73 -3.85
C PRO A 366 17.18 13.31 -3.98
N GLU A 367 17.29 14.60 -4.30
CA GLU A 367 18.55 15.30 -4.44
C GLU A 367 19.31 15.43 -3.14
N ASN A 368 18.65 15.85 -2.03
CA ASN A 368 19.33 16.04 -0.77
C ASN A 368 19.67 14.70 -0.08
N LEU A 369 18.85 13.67 -0.25
CA LEU A 369 19.17 12.32 0.20
C LEU A 369 20.37 11.76 -0.59
N ALA A 370 20.38 11.91 -1.91
CA ALA A 370 21.49 11.50 -2.77
C ALA A 370 22.79 12.21 -2.34
N GLY A 371 22.72 13.49 -2.04
CA GLY A 371 23.85 14.27 -1.51
C GLY A 371 24.43 13.66 -0.22
N MET A 372 23.57 13.28 0.72
CA MET A 372 24.00 12.63 1.98
C MET A 372 24.60 11.24 1.69
N ILE A 373 24.00 10.44 0.85
CA ILE A 373 24.50 9.09 0.52
C ILE A 373 25.87 9.16 -0.15
N LYS A 374 26.08 10.11 -1.06
CA LYS A 374 27.40 10.33 -1.68
C LYS A 374 28.48 10.66 -0.68
N LEU A 375 28.17 11.47 0.33
CA LEU A 375 29.12 11.78 1.42
C LEU A 375 29.45 10.56 2.28
N ILE A 376 28.53 9.62 2.41
CA ILE A 376 28.79 8.33 3.07
C ILE A 376 29.69 7.46 2.19
N GLU A 377 29.38 7.40 0.90
CA GLU A 377 30.09 6.59 -0.09
C GLU A 377 31.55 7.01 -0.26
N ASP A 378 31.82 8.31 -0.32
CA ASP A 378 33.18 8.85 -0.45
C ASP A 378 33.96 8.93 0.88
N GLY A 379 33.34 8.55 1.99
CA GLY A 379 33.97 8.54 3.32
C GLY A 379 33.99 9.90 4.03
N THR A 380 33.41 10.94 3.46
CA THR A 380 33.32 12.27 4.09
C THR A 380 32.43 12.23 5.34
N MET A 381 31.41 11.39 5.32
CA MET A 381 30.43 11.20 6.39
C MET A 381 30.37 9.73 6.82
N SER A 382 30.55 9.45 8.11
CA SER A 382 30.33 8.10 8.64
C SER A 382 28.84 7.80 8.76
N SER A 383 28.46 6.52 8.75
CA SER A 383 27.08 6.11 8.99
C SER A 383 26.52 6.62 10.33
N LYS A 384 27.37 6.75 11.35
CA LYS A 384 26.99 7.30 12.66
C LYS A 384 26.70 8.80 12.59
N ILE A 385 27.49 9.56 11.83
CA ILE A 385 27.25 10.99 11.59
C ILE A 385 25.99 11.16 10.75
N ALA A 386 25.80 10.37 9.71
CA ALA A 386 24.61 10.39 8.86
C ALA A 386 23.30 10.20 9.66
N LYS A 387 23.29 9.30 10.63
CA LYS A 387 22.14 9.10 11.53
C LYS A 387 21.83 10.33 12.40
N LYS A 388 22.80 11.16 12.68
CA LYS A 388 22.61 12.43 13.41
C LYS A 388 22.18 13.58 12.49
N VAL A 389 22.65 13.59 11.26
CA VAL A 389 22.35 14.62 10.25
C VAL A 389 20.96 14.41 9.64
N PHE A 390 20.57 13.17 9.41
CA PHE A 390 19.35 12.82 8.70
C PHE A 390 18.07 13.41 9.29
N PRO A 391 17.80 13.39 10.62
CA PRO A 391 16.58 13.98 11.17
C PRO A 391 16.42 15.47 10.86
N GLU A 392 17.49 16.23 10.86
CA GLU A 392 17.49 17.64 10.51
C GLU A 392 17.28 17.84 9.00
N LEU A 393 17.92 17.02 8.17
CA LEU A 393 17.73 17.01 6.73
C LEU A 393 16.28 16.73 6.35
N ALA A 394 15.65 15.75 6.99
CA ALA A 394 14.25 15.41 6.77
C ALA A 394 13.27 16.49 7.25
N ALA A 395 13.58 17.14 8.36
CA ALA A 395 12.72 18.17 8.95
C ALA A 395 12.85 19.54 8.28
N LYS A 396 14.06 19.93 7.86
CA LYS A 396 14.36 21.29 7.37
C LYS A 396 14.76 21.33 5.90
N GLY A 397 15.17 20.20 5.33
CA GLY A 397 15.76 20.16 3.98
C GLY A 397 17.20 20.69 3.95
N GLY A 398 17.63 21.12 2.79
CA GLY A 398 18.93 21.72 2.60
C GLY A 398 20.01 20.70 2.20
N ASN A 399 21.25 20.95 2.63
CA ASN A 399 22.43 20.19 2.25
C ASN A 399 23.02 19.46 3.44
N ALA A 400 23.18 18.15 3.35
CA ALA A 400 23.66 17.29 4.41
C ALA A 400 25.10 17.67 4.88
N LYS A 401 25.97 18.09 3.97
CA LYS A 401 27.33 18.53 4.30
C LYS A 401 27.30 19.79 5.17
N GLN A 402 26.48 20.75 4.81
CA GLN A 402 26.32 21.99 5.58
C GLN A 402 25.77 21.69 6.98
N ILE A 403 24.75 20.83 7.10
CA ILE A 403 24.20 20.42 8.40
C ILE A 403 25.29 19.74 9.26
N MET A 404 26.11 18.88 8.66
CA MET A 404 27.22 18.22 9.33
C MET A 404 28.23 19.24 9.88
N GLU A 405 28.60 20.22 9.06
CA GLU A 405 29.54 21.28 9.42
C GLU A 405 29.00 22.21 10.52
N ASP A 406 27.77 22.68 10.38
CA ASP A 406 27.08 23.56 11.31
C ASP A 406 26.90 22.91 12.70
N ASN A 407 26.74 21.60 12.75
CA ASN A 407 26.61 20.83 14.00
C ASN A 407 27.97 20.32 14.55
N GLY A 408 29.08 20.71 13.94
CA GLY A 408 30.41 20.27 14.37
C GLY A 408 30.63 18.76 14.25
N LEU A 409 29.95 18.08 13.35
CA LEU A 409 30.01 16.63 13.15
C LEU A 409 31.00 16.23 12.05
N VAL A 410 32.02 17.01 11.83
CA VAL A 410 33.02 16.77 10.77
C VAL A 410 33.77 15.47 11.03
N GLN A 411 33.85 14.62 10.02
CA GLN A 411 34.61 13.38 10.07
C GLN A 411 36.12 13.70 9.94
N ILE A 412 36.91 13.15 10.85
CA ILE A 412 38.37 13.28 10.79
C ILE A 412 38.89 12.26 9.76
N SER A 413 39.34 12.75 8.63
CA SER A 413 39.97 11.94 7.56
C SER A 413 41.44 12.35 7.31
N ASP A 414 41.94 13.29 8.09
CA ASP A 414 43.34 13.67 8.00
C ASP A 414 44.24 12.56 8.62
N GLU A 415 45.08 11.99 7.77
CA GLU A 415 45.94 10.84 8.11
C GLU A 415 46.86 11.13 9.30
N ALA A 416 47.41 12.33 9.37
CA ALA A 416 48.29 12.73 10.45
C ALA A 416 47.57 12.80 11.81
N THR A 417 46.34 13.28 11.83
CA THR A 417 45.48 13.33 13.01
C THR A 417 45.04 11.94 13.42
N LEU A 418 44.65 11.10 12.46
CA LEU A 418 44.20 9.70 12.71
C LEU A 418 45.39 8.87 13.26
N LEU A 419 46.58 9.04 12.73
CA LEU A 419 47.79 8.35 13.24
C LEU A 419 48.08 8.66 14.70
N LYS A 420 47.79 9.88 15.16
CA LYS A 420 47.93 10.21 16.60
C LYS A 420 47.00 9.37 17.45
N PHE A 421 45.71 9.29 17.07
CA PHE A 421 44.73 8.45 17.77
C PHE A 421 45.09 6.96 17.72
N VAL A 422 45.59 6.48 16.57
CA VAL A 422 46.02 5.09 16.38
C VAL A 422 47.19 4.80 17.32
N ASN A 423 48.24 5.61 17.30
CA ASN A 423 49.42 5.40 18.14
C ASN A 423 49.09 5.49 19.63
N GLU A 424 48.28 6.46 20.03
CA GLU A 424 47.84 6.60 21.42
C GLU A 424 47.03 5.37 21.89
N ALA A 425 46.15 4.83 21.02
CA ALA A 425 45.41 3.62 21.33
C ALA A 425 46.32 2.38 21.45
N LEU A 426 47.31 2.26 20.58
CA LEU A 426 48.28 1.18 20.64
C LEU A 426 49.18 1.24 21.87
N ASP A 427 49.65 2.43 22.22
CA ASP A 427 50.53 2.67 23.39
C ASP A 427 49.81 2.43 24.73
N ASN A 428 48.50 2.72 24.76
CA ASN A 428 47.67 2.52 25.96
C ASN A 428 47.11 1.10 26.11
N ASN A 429 47.27 0.22 25.10
CA ASN A 429 46.69 -1.12 25.09
C ASN A 429 47.70 -2.18 24.60
N GLU A 430 48.86 -2.24 25.22
CA GLU A 430 49.95 -3.17 24.85
C GLU A 430 49.50 -4.64 24.82
N GLN A 431 48.65 -5.07 25.75
CA GLN A 431 48.11 -6.42 25.78
C GLN A 431 47.28 -6.74 24.53
N SER A 432 46.50 -5.79 24.02
CA SER A 432 45.73 -5.97 22.80
C SER A 432 46.60 -6.03 21.55
N VAL A 433 47.73 -5.35 21.55
CA VAL A 433 48.75 -5.44 20.50
C VAL A 433 49.36 -6.83 20.48
N GLU A 434 49.71 -7.39 21.64
CA GLU A 434 50.23 -8.77 21.77
C GLU A 434 49.16 -9.81 21.33
N ASP A 435 47.93 -9.61 21.76
CA ASP A 435 46.82 -10.50 21.37
C ASP A 435 46.62 -10.51 19.87
N TYR A 436 46.74 -9.37 19.19
CA TYR A 436 46.67 -9.31 17.71
C TYR A 436 47.84 -10.08 17.08
N LYS A 437 49.08 -9.90 17.55
CA LYS A 437 50.26 -10.63 17.07
C LYS A 437 50.13 -12.16 17.27
N ASN A 438 49.41 -12.57 18.30
CA ASN A 438 49.09 -13.96 18.60
C ASN A 438 47.87 -14.49 17.83
N GLY A 439 47.35 -13.75 16.83
CA GLY A 439 46.27 -14.19 15.93
C GLY A 439 44.85 -14.05 16.51
N LYS A 440 44.66 -13.34 17.62
CA LYS A 440 43.31 -13.10 18.19
C LYS A 440 42.62 -11.95 17.46
N GLY A 441 41.81 -12.25 16.45
CA GLY A 441 41.13 -11.24 15.61
C GLY A 441 40.23 -10.25 16.36
N LYS A 442 39.74 -10.60 17.55
CA LYS A 442 38.95 -9.68 18.41
C LYS A 442 39.71 -8.47 18.90
N ALA A 443 41.05 -8.56 19.00
CA ALA A 443 41.89 -7.46 19.44
C ALA A 443 41.83 -6.26 18.49
N MET A 444 41.75 -6.48 17.19
CA MET A 444 41.58 -5.42 16.19
C MET A 444 40.31 -4.61 16.43
N GLY A 445 39.16 -5.29 16.62
CA GLY A 445 37.88 -4.66 16.90
C GLY A 445 37.89 -3.83 18.18
N PHE A 446 38.56 -4.31 19.24
CA PHE A 446 38.73 -3.57 20.49
C PHE A 446 39.54 -2.28 20.28
N LEU A 447 40.65 -2.35 19.58
CA LEU A 447 41.52 -1.19 19.30
C LEU A 447 40.76 -0.16 18.43
N VAL A 448 40.04 -0.58 17.42
CA VAL A 448 39.16 0.31 16.64
C VAL A 448 38.15 1.00 17.56
N GLY A 449 37.54 0.27 18.48
CA GLY A 449 36.61 0.83 19.47
C GLY A 449 37.23 1.90 20.34
N GLN A 450 38.51 1.72 20.80
CA GLN A 450 39.26 2.71 21.58
C GLN A 450 39.52 3.98 20.75
N ILE A 451 39.94 3.83 19.50
CA ILE A 451 40.19 4.97 18.59
C ILE A 451 38.89 5.73 18.32
N MET A 452 37.82 5.04 18.09
CA MET A 452 36.50 5.67 17.88
C MET A 452 36.01 6.39 19.13
N LYS A 453 36.28 5.87 20.32
CA LYS A 453 35.96 6.52 21.58
C LYS A 453 36.82 7.79 21.81
N ALA A 454 38.10 7.71 21.55
CA ALA A 454 39.02 8.85 21.68
C ALA A 454 38.68 9.98 20.70
N SER A 455 38.32 9.65 19.47
CA SER A 455 37.89 10.62 18.46
C SER A 455 36.42 11.06 18.60
N LYS A 456 35.72 10.65 19.66
CA LYS A 456 34.28 10.90 19.90
C LYS A 456 33.40 10.44 18.73
N GLY A 457 33.83 9.40 18.02
CA GLY A 457 33.13 8.86 16.86
C GLY A 457 33.33 9.64 15.56
N GLN A 458 34.27 10.58 15.54
CA GLN A 458 34.55 11.43 14.36
C GLN A 458 35.61 10.84 13.43
N ALA A 459 36.42 9.87 13.86
CA ALA A 459 37.43 9.25 13.00
C ALA A 459 36.77 8.44 11.85
N ASN A 460 37.36 8.54 10.65
CA ASN A 460 36.93 7.74 9.49
C ASN A 460 37.25 6.26 9.72
N PRO A 461 36.24 5.37 9.88
CA PRO A 461 36.47 3.97 10.23
C PRO A 461 37.32 3.19 9.22
N GLN A 462 37.19 3.50 7.93
CA GLN A 462 37.97 2.83 6.88
C GLN A 462 39.45 3.18 6.97
N LEU A 463 39.78 4.46 7.11
CA LEU A 463 41.13 4.93 7.28
C LEU A 463 41.72 4.47 8.61
N VAL A 464 40.92 4.46 9.68
CA VAL A 464 41.36 3.92 10.98
C VAL A 464 41.75 2.44 10.87
N ASN A 465 40.94 1.61 10.22
CA ASN A 465 41.25 0.21 10.02
C ASN A 465 42.53 0.01 9.20
N GLN A 466 42.71 0.80 8.16
CA GLN A 466 43.90 0.74 7.30
C GLN A 466 45.16 1.16 8.07
N LEU A 467 45.11 2.30 8.74
CA LEU A 467 46.25 2.82 9.52
C LEU A 467 46.58 1.93 10.72
N LEU A 468 45.56 1.46 11.42
CA LEU A 468 45.76 0.55 12.57
C LEU A 468 46.44 -0.74 12.14
N LYS A 469 46.04 -1.33 11.02
CA LYS A 469 46.70 -2.51 10.47
C LYS A 469 48.15 -2.23 10.10
N GLN A 470 48.40 -1.13 9.40
CA GLN A 470 49.77 -0.72 9.03
C GLN A 470 50.67 -0.51 10.24
N GLU A 471 50.18 0.11 11.30
CA GLU A 471 50.94 0.35 12.52
C GLU A 471 51.15 -0.91 13.36
N LEU A 472 50.16 -1.80 13.43
CA LEU A 472 50.28 -3.11 14.06
C LEU A 472 51.32 -4.00 13.35
N ASP A 473 51.37 -3.95 12.02
CA ASP A 473 52.33 -4.72 11.21
C ASP A 473 53.77 -4.18 11.33
N LYS A 474 53.94 -2.91 11.75
CA LYS A 474 55.25 -2.30 12.02
C LYS A 474 55.79 -2.55 13.43
N ARG A 475 54.95 -2.90 14.39
CA ARG A 475 55.30 -3.17 15.79
C ARG A 475 55.48 -4.66 16.06
#